data_0eb1c34ef5ec16c545e1f3ed77c6b5eb
#
_entry.id   0eb1c34ef5ec16c545e1f3ed77c6b5eb
#
_cell.length_a   1.000
_cell.length_b   1.000
_cell.length_c   1.000
_cell.angle_alpha   90.00
_cell.angle_beta   90.00
_cell.angle_gamma   90.00
#
_symmetry.space_group_name_H-M   'P 1'
#
loop_
_entity.id
_entity.type
_entity.pdbx_description
1 polymer ?
#
loop_
_entity_poly.entity_id
_entity_poly.type
_entity_poly.pdbx_seq_one_letter_code
_entity_poly.pdbx_strand_id
1 'polypeptide(L)'
;IATIIVKLCLYFYTKILAHKFDSILLEANKEDHRNDCIITTFTLISILLGLLKIYWFDGIVGIGISTWICITGVKIFIESYNILIDTSIDSTTQDIILNLAQKYTNIKKIDNISSSPVGYKYVVFITICVDGNMSTFDSHKLADNLEKDICGLDKVYKAIVHVNPI
;
A
#
# COMPACT_ATOMS: atom_id res chain seq x y z
N ILE A 1 -29.71 2.67 16.76
CA ILE A 1 -29.20 1.45 17.43
C ILE A 1 -28.97 0.35 16.39
N ALA A 2 -29.94 0.00 15.54
CA ALA A 2 -29.76 -1.02 14.51
C ALA A 2 -28.54 -0.74 13.59
N THR A 3 -28.35 0.51 13.19
CA THR A 3 -27.21 0.96 12.38
C THR A 3 -25.87 0.71 13.05
N ILE A 4 -25.76 0.93 14.35
CA ILE A 4 -24.54 0.69 15.13
C ILE A 4 -24.23 -0.81 15.15
N ILE A 5 -25.23 -1.66 15.36
CA ILE A 5 -25.06 -3.12 15.38
C ILE A 5 -24.59 -3.62 14.01
N VAL A 6 -25.21 -3.15 12.92
CA VAL A 6 -24.81 -3.53 11.56
C VAL A 6 -23.37 -3.09 11.26
N LYS A 7 -23.00 -1.84 11.61
CA LYS A 7 -21.64 -1.32 11.40
C LYS A 7 -20.60 -2.06 12.24
N LEU A 8 -20.93 -2.44 13.49
CA LEU A 8 -20.06 -3.29 14.30
C LEU A 8 -19.86 -4.67 13.69
N CYS A 9 -20.92 -5.32 13.20
CA CYS A 9 -20.81 -6.61 12.50
C CYS A 9 -19.92 -6.48 11.25
N LEU A 10 -20.10 -5.42 10.45
CA LEU A 10 -19.28 -5.16 9.27
C LEU A 10 -17.81 -4.88 9.65
N TYR A 11 -17.56 -4.12 10.72
CA TYR A 11 -16.20 -3.91 11.23
C TYR A 11 -15.49 -5.23 11.57
N PHE A 12 -16.15 -6.10 12.33
CA PHE A 12 -15.53 -7.40 12.68
C PHE A 12 -15.34 -8.29 11.45
N TYR A 13 -16.31 -8.30 10.54
CA TYR A 13 -16.21 -9.06 9.29
C TYR A 13 -15.05 -8.57 8.42
N THR A 14 -14.97 -7.27 8.16
CA THR A 14 -13.88 -6.68 7.36
C THR A 14 -12.53 -6.83 8.04
N LYS A 15 -12.46 -6.77 9.38
CA LYS A 15 -11.22 -7.01 10.14
C LYS A 15 -10.67 -8.42 9.92
N ILE A 16 -11.54 -9.44 9.92
CA ILE A 16 -11.15 -10.84 9.67
C ILE A 16 -10.67 -11.00 8.22
N LEU A 17 -11.39 -10.40 7.26
CA LEU A 17 -11.01 -10.47 5.85
C LEU A 17 -9.70 -9.72 5.57
N ALA A 18 -9.52 -8.53 6.13
CA ALA A 18 -8.31 -7.74 5.96
C ALA A 18 -7.06 -8.53 6.40
N HIS A 19 -7.15 -9.18 7.55
CA HIS A 19 -6.05 -10.02 8.05
C HIS A 19 -5.81 -11.28 7.18
N LYS A 20 -6.87 -11.83 6.57
CA LYS A 20 -6.76 -13.05 5.76
C LYS A 20 -6.17 -12.77 4.37
N PHE A 21 -6.48 -11.63 3.78
CA PHE A 21 -6.14 -11.30 2.39
C PHE A 21 -5.04 -10.23 2.26
N ASP A 22 -4.56 -9.70 3.38
CA ASP A 22 -3.53 -8.62 3.45
C ASP A 22 -3.81 -7.47 2.47
N SER A 23 -5.10 -7.06 2.40
CA SER A 23 -5.59 -6.11 1.42
C SER A 23 -5.76 -4.72 2.03
N ILE A 24 -5.04 -3.73 1.48
CA ILE A 24 -5.11 -2.31 1.88
C ILE A 24 -6.56 -1.78 1.77
N LEU A 25 -7.31 -2.24 0.77
CA LEU A 25 -8.71 -1.83 0.58
C LEU A 25 -9.62 -2.34 1.71
N LEU A 26 -9.40 -3.58 2.17
CA LEU A 26 -10.16 -4.14 3.29
C LEU A 26 -9.77 -3.48 4.62
N GLU A 27 -8.50 -3.10 4.77
CA GLU A 27 -8.03 -2.34 5.92
C GLU A 27 -8.68 -0.96 5.98
N ALA A 28 -8.74 -0.24 4.86
CA ALA A 28 -9.44 1.05 4.76
C ALA A 28 -10.94 0.91 5.09
N ASN A 29 -11.62 -0.10 4.56
CA ASN A 29 -13.03 -0.38 4.86
C ASN A 29 -13.28 -0.68 6.36
N LYS A 30 -12.38 -1.42 6.99
CA LYS A 30 -12.44 -1.69 8.43
C LYS A 30 -12.40 -0.38 9.24
N GLU A 31 -11.44 0.49 8.91
CA GLU A 31 -11.29 1.80 9.57
C GLU A 31 -12.53 2.68 9.37
N ASP A 32 -13.11 2.66 8.17
CA ASP A 32 -14.33 3.40 7.84
C ASP A 32 -15.52 2.93 8.70
N HIS A 33 -15.75 1.62 8.77
CA HIS A 33 -16.81 1.07 9.64
C HIS A 33 -16.60 1.38 11.12
N ARG A 34 -15.35 1.39 11.60
CA ARG A 34 -15.02 1.79 12.97
C ARG A 34 -15.38 3.25 13.21
N ASN A 35 -14.97 4.14 12.30
CA ASN A 35 -15.23 5.56 12.41
C ASN A 35 -16.74 5.85 12.39
N ASP A 36 -17.49 5.20 11.52
CA ASP A 36 -18.95 5.29 11.46
C ASP A 36 -19.62 4.87 12.77
N CYS A 37 -19.15 3.79 13.41
CA CYS A 37 -19.65 3.38 14.72
C CYS A 37 -19.43 4.45 15.79
N ILE A 38 -18.23 5.03 15.82
CA ILE A 38 -17.88 6.09 16.79
C ILE A 38 -18.77 7.31 16.57
N ILE A 39 -18.84 7.80 15.34
CA ILE A 39 -19.64 8.98 14.98
C ILE A 39 -21.12 8.76 15.33
N THR A 40 -21.71 7.63 14.93
CA THR A 40 -23.11 7.32 15.20
C THR A 40 -23.39 7.20 16.68
N THR A 41 -22.46 6.66 17.47
CA THR A 41 -22.60 6.54 18.92
C THR A 41 -22.60 7.92 19.59
N PHE A 42 -21.65 8.79 19.23
CA PHE A 42 -21.61 10.16 19.75
C PHE A 42 -22.84 10.97 19.36
N THR A 43 -23.31 10.83 18.12
CA THR A 43 -24.55 11.48 17.66
C THR A 43 -25.75 10.99 18.46
N LEU A 44 -25.85 9.68 18.74
CA LEU A 44 -26.93 9.14 19.57
C LEU A 44 -26.91 9.71 21.02
N ILE A 45 -25.72 9.78 21.62
CA ILE A 45 -25.52 10.36 22.94
C ILE A 45 -25.93 11.83 22.92
N SER A 46 -25.56 12.60 21.90
CA SER A 46 -25.91 14.01 21.74
C SER A 46 -27.44 14.20 21.69
N ILE A 47 -28.13 13.36 20.90
CA ILE A 47 -29.60 13.40 20.82
C ILE A 47 -30.23 13.14 22.19
N LEU A 48 -29.76 12.12 22.93
CA LEU A 48 -30.28 11.79 24.27
C LEU A 48 -30.06 12.93 25.26
N LEU A 49 -28.89 13.58 25.24
CA LEU A 49 -28.58 14.73 26.07
C LEU A 49 -29.44 15.96 25.68
N GLY A 50 -29.75 16.12 24.39
CA GLY A 50 -30.67 17.15 23.91
C GLY A 50 -32.08 16.99 24.46
N LEU A 51 -32.58 15.76 24.65
CA LEU A 51 -33.84 15.48 25.33
C LEU A 51 -33.84 15.94 26.82
N LEU A 52 -32.66 15.95 27.45
CA LEU A 52 -32.43 16.47 28.80
C LEU A 52 -32.19 18.00 28.83
N LYS A 53 -32.42 18.68 27.67
CA LYS A 53 -32.21 20.13 27.48
C LYS A 53 -30.75 20.60 27.58
N ILE A 54 -29.78 19.69 27.38
CA ILE A 54 -28.34 19.99 27.38
C ILE A 54 -27.89 20.23 25.93
N TYR A 55 -28.32 21.33 25.33
CA TYR A 55 -28.13 21.63 23.91
C TYR A 55 -26.68 22.00 23.52
N TRP A 56 -25.88 22.54 24.46
CA TRP A 56 -24.52 22.93 24.21
C TRP A 56 -23.60 21.73 23.86
N PHE A 57 -23.98 20.54 24.35
CA PHE A 57 -23.21 19.31 24.09
C PHE A 57 -23.22 18.92 22.61
N ASP A 58 -24.33 19.13 21.91
CA ASP A 58 -24.45 18.87 20.46
C ASP A 58 -23.45 19.70 19.67
N GLY A 59 -23.27 20.98 19.99
CA GLY A 59 -22.25 21.81 19.35
C GLY A 59 -20.81 21.31 19.55
N ILE A 60 -20.49 20.86 20.76
CA ILE A 60 -19.15 20.32 21.07
C ILE A 60 -18.92 19.00 20.33
N VAL A 61 -19.91 18.10 20.34
CA VAL A 61 -19.83 16.83 19.60
C VAL A 61 -19.70 17.09 18.10
N GLY A 62 -20.49 18.04 17.55
CA GLY A 62 -20.40 18.42 16.13
C GLY A 62 -19.02 18.94 15.75
N ILE A 63 -18.41 19.81 16.54
CA ILE A 63 -17.05 20.31 16.32
C ILE A 63 -16.03 19.15 16.42
N GLY A 64 -16.17 18.29 17.43
CA GLY A 64 -15.28 17.14 17.62
C GLY A 64 -15.31 16.18 16.41
N ILE A 65 -16.52 15.83 15.97
CA ILE A 65 -16.72 14.96 14.79
C ILE A 65 -16.15 15.61 13.53
N SER A 66 -16.45 16.89 13.29
CA SER A 66 -15.96 17.62 12.11
C SER A 66 -14.43 17.67 12.07
N THR A 67 -13.80 17.93 13.22
CA THR A 67 -12.33 17.93 13.35
C THR A 67 -11.75 16.55 13.08
N TRP A 68 -12.36 15.50 13.61
CA TRP A 68 -11.96 14.11 13.38
C TRP A 68 -12.04 13.73 11.90
N ILE A 69 -13.16 14.06 11.23
CA ILE A 69 -13.34 13.79 9.80
C ILE A 69 -12.30 14.54 8.97
N CYS A 70 -12.02 15.80 9.31
CA CYS A 70 -11.02 16.61 8.63
C CYS A 70 -9.61 15.98 8.74
N ILE A 71 -9.19 15.57 9.94
CA ILE A 71 -7.91 14.92 10.18
C ILE A 71 -7.82 13.60 9.40
N THR A 72 -8.88 12.79 9.45
CA THR A 72 -8.94 11.51 8.73
C THR A 72 -8.86 11.73 7.22
N GLY A 73 -9.59 12.71 6.69
CA GLY A 73 -9.55 13.06 5.27
C GLY A 73 -8.16 13.51 4.80
N VAL A 74 -7.49 14.37 5.58
CA VAL A 74 -6.11 14.79 5.28
C VAL A 74 -5.15 13.60 5.33
N LYS A 75 -5.30 12.70 6.28
CA LYS A 75 -4.47 11.49 6.37
C LYS A 75 -4.63 10.60 5.14
N ILE A 76 -5.87 10.29 4.74
CA ILE A 76 -6.17 9.50 3.55
C ILE A 76 -5.61 10.18 2.28
N PHE A 77 -5.75 11.51 2.19
CA PHE A 77 -5.21 12.27 1.07
C PHE A 77 -3.68 12.13 0.97
N ILE A 78 -2.97 12.29 2.09
CA ILE A 78 -1.51 12.17 2.14
C ILE A 78 -1.07 10.74 1.78
N GLU A 79 -1.74 9.72 2.33
CA GLU A 79 -1.45 8.32 2.01
C GLU A 79 -1.66 8.03 0.53
N SER A 80 -2.78 8.48 -0.05
CA SER A 80 -3.08 8.33 -1.48
C SER A 80 -2.09 9.08 -2.37
N TYR A 81 -1.71 10.29 -1.96
CA TYR A 81 -0.73 11.10 -2.65
C TYR A 81 0.66 10.43 -2.66
N ASN A 82 1.09 9.88 -1.52
CA ASN A 82 2.36 9.17 -1.43
C ASN A 82 2.37 7.91 -2.31
N ILE A 83 1.27 7.14 -2.35
CA ILE A 83 1.15 5.98 -3.23
C ILE A 83 1.24 6.39 -4.71
N LEU A 84 0.72 7.56 -5.08
CA LEU A 84 0.76 8.05 -6.47
C LEU A 84 2.12 8.62 -6.87
N ILE A 85 2.86 9.22 -5.93
CA ILE A 85 4.16 9.86 -6.19
C ILE A 85 5.32 8.92 -5.89
N ASP A 86 5.22 8.11 -4.83
CA ASP A 86 6.28 7.17 -4.46
C ASP A 86 6.21 5.93 -5.37
N THR A 87 6.90 6.05 -6.50
CA THR A 87 7.04 4.97 -7.49
C THR A 87 8.13 3.98 -7.11
N SER A 88 8.80 4.16 -5.97
CA SER A 88 9.90 3.30 -5.56
C SER A 88 9.44 2.18 -4.61
N ILE A 89 9.92 0.98 -4.92
CA ILE A 89 9.80 -0.18 -4.03
C ILE A 89 10.55 0.12 -2.72
N ASP A 90 10.08 -0.43 -1.61
CA ASP A 90 10.71 -0.25 -0.29
C ASP A 90 12.19 -0.64 -0.30
N SER A 91 13.00 0.09 0.46
CA SER A 91 14.47 -0.05 0.48
C SER A 91 14.92 -1.48 0.78
N THR A 92 14.20 -2.19 1.66
CA THR A 92 14.51 -3.59 1.99
C THR A 92 14.35 -4.53 0.81
N THR A 93 13.31 -4.37 0.01
CA THR A 93 13.09 -5.17 -1.21
C THR A 93 14.07 -4.76 -2.31
N GLN A 94 14.41 -3.46 -2.40
CA GLN A 94 15.45 -2.98 -3.31
C GLN A 94 16.82 -3.61 -2.99
N ASP A 95 17.20 -3.68 -1.71
CA ASP A 95 18.44 -4.32 -1.27
C ASP A 95 18.46 -5.82 -1.60
N ILE A 96 17.32 -6.51 -1.46
CA ILE A 96 17.21 -7.91 -1.87
C ILE A 96 17.42 -8.08 -3.35
N ILE A 97 16.83 -7.21 -4.19
CA ILE A 97 17.03 -7.23 -5.65
C ILE A 97 18.48 -6.97 -6.02
N LEU A 98 19.13 -5.99 -5.39
CA LEU A 98 20.56 -5.71 -5.57
C LEU A 98 21.42 -6.94 -5.24
N ASN A 99 21.16 -7.56 -4.10
CA ASN A 99 21.89 -8.77 -3.68
C ASN A 99 21.65 -9.96 -4.61
N LEU A 100 20.44 -10.11 -5.17
CA LEU A 100 20.16 -11.13 -6.18
C LEU A 100 20.94 -10.86 -7.46
N ALA A 101 20.94 -9.63 -7.96
CA ALA A 101 21.67 -9.28 -9.17
C ALA A 101 23.20 -9.44 -9.02
N GLN A 102 23.76 -9.15 -7.83
CA GLN A 102 25.18 -9.34 -7.53
C GLN A 102 25.65 -10.80 -7.54
N LYS A 103 24.74 -11.77 -7.39
CA LYS A 103 25.08 -13.20 -7.51
C LYS A 103 25.47 -13.59 -8.95
N TYR A 104 25.08 -12.81 -9.93
CA TYR A 104 25.38 -13.06 -11.34
C TYR A 104 26.71 -12.42 -11.71
N THR A 105 27.78 -13.24 -11.79
CA THR A 105 29.16 -12.79 -12.06
C THR A 105 29.32 -12.08 -13.41
N ASN A 106 28.39 -12.31 -14.34
CA ASN A 106 28.41 -11.70 -15.68
C ASN A 106 27.79 -10.28 -15.69
N ILE A 107 27.17 -9.84 -14.59
CA ILE A 107 26.70 -8.48 -14.44
C ILE A 107 27.87 -7.63 -13.92
N LYS A 108 28.32 -6.69 -14.73
CA LYS A 108 29.42 -5.79 -14.38
C LYS A 108 28.99 -4.64 -13.50
N LYS A 109 27.78 -4.12 -13.76
CA LYS A 109 27.21 -2.98 -13.05
C LYS A 109 25.69 -3.01 -13.14
N ILE A 110 25.04 -2.55 -12.09
CA ILE A 110 23.61 -2.20 -12.11
C ILE A 110 23.53 -0.70 -12.29
N ASP A 111 22.88 -0.26 -13.36
CA ASP A 111 22.86 1.15 -13.75
C ASP A 111 21.67 1.88 -13.13
N ASN A 112 20.51 1.26 -13.15
CA ASN A 112 19.29 1.82 -12.58
C ASN A 112 18.35 0.74 -12.07
N ILE A 113 17.63 1.03 -10.99
CA ILE A 113 16.47 0.26 -10.51
C ILE A 113 15.34 1.25 -10.30
N SER A 114 14.22 1.00 -10.94
CA SER A 114 12.98 1.72 -10.73
C SER A 114 11.81 0.76 -10.60
N SER A 115 10.71 1.21 -10.03
CA SER A 115 9.53 0.37 -9.86
C SER A 115 8.26 1.19 -10.06
N SER A 116 7.18 0.50 -10.43
CA SER A 116 5.87 1.10 -10.56
C SER A 116 4.85 0.25 -9.80
N PRO A 117 4.02 0.83 -8.93
CA PRO A 117 3.03 0.07 -8.18
C PRO A 117 1.90 -0.42 -9.10
N VAL A 118 1.52 -1.69 -8.91
CA VAL A 118 0.37 -2.33 -9.58
C VAL A 118 -0.44 -3.06 -8.52
N GLY A 119 -1.47 -2.40 -8.01
CA GLY A 119 -2.23 -2.88 -6.87
C GLY A 119 -1.37 -2.90 -5.59
N TYR A 120 -1.21 -4.07 -4.99
CA TYR A 120 -0.37 -4.28 -3.80
C TYR A 120 1.04 -4.83 -4.13
N LYS A 121 1.36 -4.97 -5.42
CA LYS A 121 2.67 -5.43 -5.91
C LYS A 121 3.32 -4.38 -6.78
N TYR A 122 4.57 -4.64 -7.18
CA TYR A 122 5.36 -3.74 -8.01
C TYR A 122 5.76 -4.41 -9.33
N VAL A 123 5.79 -3.62 -10.40
CA VAL A 123 6.58 -3.93 -11.59
C VAL A 123 7.96 -3.30 -11.39
N VAL A 124 9.00 -4.10 -11.46
CA VAL A 124 10.40 -3.67 -11.28
C VAL A 124 11.06 -3.56 -12.62
N PHE A 125 11.72 -2.43 -12.86
CA PHE A 125 12.57 -2.20 -14.01
C PHE A 125 14.01 -2.12 -13.51
N ILE A 126 14.88 -2.99 -14.03
CA ILE A 126 16.30 -2.98 -13.69
C ILE A 126 17.13 -2.90 -14.98
N THR A 127 18.10 -1.99 -15.01
CA THR A 127 19.07 -1.88 -16.08
C THR A 127 20.41 -2.42 -15.60
N ILE A 128 20.88 -3.45 -16.26
CA ILE A 128 22.18 -4.10 -15.98
C ILE A 128 23.14 -3.88 -17.13
N CYS A 129 24.42 -3.83 -16.79
CA CYS A 129 25.50 -3.72 -17.77
C CYS A 129 26.30 -5.03 -17.81
N VAL A 130 26.54 -5.53 -19.02
CA VAL A 130 27.28 -6.77 -19.29
C VAL A 130 28.43 -6.49 -20.25
N ASP A 131 29.32 -7.47 -20.43
CA ASP A 131 30.40 -7.37 -21.42
C ASP A 131 29.84 -7.23 -22.84
N GLY A 132 30.27 -6.19 -23.57
CA GLY A 132 29.84 -5.91 -24.94
C GLY A 132 30.14 -7.01 -25.95
N ASN A 133 31.07 -7.94 -25.63
CA ASN A 133 31.38 -9.12 -26.45
C ASN A 133 30.47 -10.32 -26.15
N MET A 134 29.56 -10.21 -25.15
CA MET A 134 28.61 -11.27 -24.84
C MET A 134 27.62 -11.47 -26.00
N SER A 135 27.34 -12.74 -26.34
CA SER A 135 26.33 -13.01 -27.36
C SER A 135 24.95 -12.54 -26.94
N THR A 136 24.12 -12.14 -27.91
CA THR A 136 22.73 -11.76 -27.64
C THR A 136 21.96 -12.89 -26.95
N PHE A 137 22.24 -14.13 -27.30
CA PHE A 137 21.63 -15.30 -26.67
C PHE A 137 21.97 -15.40 -25.17
N ASP A 138 23.25 -15.23 -24.82
CA ASP A 138 23.70 -15.35 -23.44
C ASP A 138 23.23 -14.18 -22.60
N SER A 139 23.23 -12.96 -23.15
CA SER A 139 22.72 -11.78 -22.45
C SER A 139 21.22 -11.87 -22.20
N HIS A 140 20.43 -12.37 -23.15
CA HIS A 140 19.00 -12.60 -22.97
C HIS A 140 18.74 -13.69 -21.94
N LYS A 141 19.47 -14.80 -22.00
CA LYS A 141 19.33 -15.87 -20.98
C LYS A 141 19.69 -15.40 -19.58
N LEU A 142 20.68 -14.52 -19.44
CA LEU A 142 21.04 -13.88 -18.18
C LEU A 142 19.89 -13.01 -17.66
N ALA A 143 19.30 -12.17 -18.53
CA ALA A 143 18.16 -11.33 -18.21
C ALA A 143 16.94 -12.15 -17.75
N ASP A 144 16.58 -13.21 -18.51
CA ASP A 144 15.46 -14.10 -18.18
C ASP A 144 15.61 -14.78 -16.81
N ASN A 145 16.84 -15.18 -16.46
CA ASN A 145 17.11 -15.81 -15.17
C ASN A 145 16.95 -14.79 -14.03
N LEU A 146 17.49 -13.58 -14.20
CA LEU A 146 17.37 -12.52 -13.22
C LEU A 146 15.89 -12.08 -13.06
N GLU A 147 15.13 -11.97 -14.18
CA GLU A 147 13.69 -11.69 -14.13
C GLU A 147 12.93 -12.72 -13.30
N LYS A 148 13.20 -14.02 -13.50
CA LYS A 148 12.57 -15.10 -12.75
C LYS A 148 12.88 -15.02 -11.27
N ASP A 149 14.14 -14.75 -10.91
CA ASP A 149 14.54 -14.64 -9.51
C ASP A 149 13.86 -13.45 -8.82
N ILE A 150 13.79 -12.30 -9.51
CA ILE A 150 13.12 -11.10 -9.00
C ILE A 150 11.59 -11.32 -8.90
N CYS A 151 10.97 -11.97 -9.88
CA CYS A 151 9.55 -12.32 -9.87
C CYS A 151 9.18 -13.33 -8.76
N GLY A 152 10.15 -14.06 -8.22
CA GLY A 152 9.98 -14.94 -7.06
C GLY A 152 9.76 -14.21 -5.73
N LEU A 153 9.95 -12.90 -5.68
CA LEU A 153 9.72 -12.08 -4.48
C LEU A 153 8.22 -11.77 -4.32
N ASP A 154 7.69 -11.92 -3.11
CA ASP A 154 6.25 -11.76 -2.81
C ASP A 154 5.67 -10.42 -3.25
N LYS A 155 6.46 -9.34 -3.14
CA LYS A 155 6.04 -7.98 -3.49
C LYS A 155 6.17 -7.65 -4.97
N VAL A 156 6.78 -8.52 -5.79
CA VAL A 156 6.99 -8.28 -7.21
C VAL A 156 5.90 -8.96 -8.03
N TYR A 157 5.24 -8.20 -8.90
CA TYR A 157 4.30 -8.71 -9.88
C TYR A 157 5.01 -9.13 -11.16
N LYS A 158 5.96 -8.30 -11.62
CA LYS A 158 6.73 -8.53 -12.84
C LYS A 158 8.06 -7.81 -12.73
N ALA A 159 9.11 -8.42 -13.25
CA ALA A 159 10.39 -7.77 -13.47
C ALA A 159 10.64 -7.60 -14.97
N ILE A 160 11.34 -6.55 -15.34
CA ILE A 160 11.79 -6.25 -16.70
C ILE A 160 13.27 -5.88 -16.60
N VAL A 161 14.13 -6.68 -17.22
CA VAL A 161 15.58 -6.48 -17.21
C VAL A 161 16.01 -5.92 -18.55
N HIS A 162 16.57 -4.70 -18.54
CA HIS A 162 17.21 -4.09 -19.67
C HIS A 162 18.71 -4.32 -19.61
N VAL A 163 19.31 -4.77 -20.73
CA VAL A 163 20.74 -5.11 -20.80
C VAL A 163 21.46 -4.08 -21.66
N ASN A 164 22.47 -3.43 -21.09
CA ASN A 164 23.37 -2.52 -21.78
C ASN A 164 24.76 -3.15 -21.93
N PRO A 165 25.40 -3.05 -23.09
CA PRO A 165 26.81 -3.43 -23.25
C PRO A 165 27.74 -2.39 -22.64
N ILE A 166 28.80 -2.83 -21.99
CA ILE A 166 29.95 -2.03 -21.54
C ILE A 166 31.20 -2.50 -22.26
#